data_e4e7dde970cd62c8b9572a813cf49ab2
#
_entry.id   e4e7dde970cd62c8b9572a813cf49ab2
#
_cell.length_a   1.000
_cell.length_b   1.000
_cell.length_c   1.000
_cell.angle_alpha   90.00
_cell.angle_beta   90.00
_cell.angle_gamma   90.00
#
_symmetry.space_group_name_H-M   'P 1'
#
loop_
_entity.id
_entity.type
_entity.pdbx_description
1 polymer ?
#
loop_
_entity_poly.entity_id
_entity_poly.type
_entity_poly.pdbx_seq_one_letter_code
_entity_poly.pdbx_strand_id
1 'polypeptide(L)'
;MQDESQSFEEAFGKAVELGNQIADNDDKADLWDIADGLLAGAVQYWLYTRQPCGDPLCEDCLPISTAEGRLEQLRQLVREFSEESQYFHTPTDANVGRA
;
A
#
# COMPACT_ATOMS: atom_id res chain seq x y z
N MET A 1 -13.43 -16.10 -15.39
CA MET A 1 -13.15 -15.89 -13.96
C MET A 1 -11.92 -15.03 -13.80
N GLN A 2 -12.06 -13.93 -13.07
CA GLN A 2 -10.91 -13.08 -12.79
C GLN A 2 -10.07 -13.71 -11.69
N ASP A 3 -8.76 -13.69 -11.85
CA ASP A 3 -7.91 -14.12 -10.78
C ASP A 3 -7.48 -12.92 -9.92
N GLU A 4 -6.88 -13.19 -8.77
CA GLU A 4 -6.50 -12.15 -7.82
C GLU A 4 -5.43 -11.21 -8.36
N SER A 5 -4.54 -11.73 -9.22
CA SER A 5 -3.48 -10.93 -9.83
C SER A 5 -4.03 -9.84 -10.72
N GLN A 6 -5.12 -10.13 -11.42
CA GLN A 6 -5.73 -9.17 -12.32
C GLN A 6 -6.30 -7.99 -11.56
N SER A 7 -6.98 -8.25 -10.44
CA SER A 7 -7.53 -7.20 -9.59
C SER A 7 -6.43 -6.37 -8.96
N PHE A 8 -5.35 -7.03 -8.53
CA PHE A 8 -4.20 -6.35 -7.95
C PHE A 8 -3.58 -5.38 -8.96
N GLU A 9 -3.33 -5.87 -10.17
CA GLU A 9 -2.69 -5.06 -11.21
C GLU A 9 -3.55 -3.88 -11.62
N GLU A 10 -4.85 -4.09 -11.71
CA GLU A 10 -5.76 -3.02 -12.05
C GLU A 10 -5.76 -1.93 -10.99
N ALA A 11 -5.86 -2.32 -9.73
CA ALA A 11 -5.87 -1.36 -8.63
C ALA A 11 -4.54 -0.60 -8.54
N PHE A 12 -3.43 -1.32 -8.71
CA PHE A 12 -2.10 -0.72 -8.71
C PHE A 12 -1.99 0.36 -9.79
N GLY A 13 -2.35 -0.01 -11.02
CA GLY A 13 -2.24 0.91 -12.15
C GLY A 13 -3.13 2.13 -12.00
N LYS A 14 -4.35 1.92 -11.52
CA LYS A 14 -5.29 3.02 -11.34
C LYS A 14 -4.89 3.96 -10.20
N ALA A 15 -4.26 3.44 -9.16
CA ALA A 15 -3.76 4.28 -8.08
C ALA A 15 -2.66 5.23 -8.60
N VAL A 16 -1.71 4.69 -9.36
CA VAL A 16 -0.64 5.50 -9.95
C VAL A 16 -1.23 6.54 -10.91
N GLU A 17 -2.16 6.09 -11.75
CA GLU A 17 -2.83 6.98 -12.70
C GLU A 17 -3.55 8.12 -12.00
N LEU A 18 -4.24 7.82 -10.90
CA LEU A 18 -4.94 8.85 -10.14
C LEU A 18 -3.97 9.90 -9.60
N GLY A 19 -2.83 9.46 -9.07
CA GLY A 19 -1.81 10.39 -8.60
C GLY A 19 -1.32 11.30 -9.70
N ASN A 20 -1.07 10.73 -10.88
CA ASN A 20 -0.63 11.52 -12.03
C ASN A 20 -1.68 12.51 -12.48
N GLN A 21 -2.96 12.11 -12.47
CA GLN A 21 -4.04 12.99 -12.85
C GLN A 21 -4.17 14.18 -11.91
N ILE A 22 -4.04 13.94 -10.61
CA ILE A 22 -4.12 15.02 -9.63
C ILE A 22 -2.97 16.01 -9.85
N ALA A 23 -1.78 15.48 -10.07
CA ALA A 23 -0.60 16.32 -10.30
C ALA A 23 -0.74 17.14 -11.58
N ASP A 24 -1.25 16.52 -12.64
CA ASP A 24 -1.40 17.20 -13.93
C ASP A 24 -2.47 18.28 -13.91
N ASN A 25 -3.48 18.13 -13.07
CA ASN A 25 -4.59 19.09 -13.03
C ASN A 25 -4.32 20.31 -12.16
N ASP A 26 -3.24 20.31 -11.40
CA ASP A 26 -2.94 21.42 -10.51
C ASP A 26 -1.43 21.68 -10.49
N ASP A 27 -1.02 22.77 -11.11
CA ASP A 27 0.40 23.18 -11.19
C ASP A 27 1.03 23.36 -9.83
N LYS A 28 0.22 23.66 -8.82
CA LYS A 28 0.69 23.94 -7.48
C LYS A 28 0.63 22.71 -6.57
N ALA A 29 0.21 21.58 -7.11
CA ALA A 29 0.08 20.36 -6.30
C ALA A 29 1.45 19.91 -5.82
N ASP A 30 1.50 19.55 -4.54
CA ASP A 30 2.70 19.01 -3.92
C ASP A 30 2.67 17.50 -4.11
N LEU A 31 3.65 16.99 -4.84
CA LEU A 31 3.70 15.54 -5.14
C LEU A 31 3.79 14.68 -3.89
N TRP A 32 4.51 15.17 -2.88
CA TRP A 32 4.61 14.43 -1.61
C TRP A 32 3.25 14.33 -0.93
N ASP A 33 2.50 15.42 -0.95
CA ASP A 33 1.17 15.46 -0.37
C ASP A 33 0.22 14.50 -1.09
N ILE A 34 0.29 14.48 -2.41
CA ILE A 34 -0.52 13.56 -3.21
C ILE A 34 -0.17 12.11 -2.85
N ALA A 35 1.13 11.81 -2.78
CA ALA A 35 1.57 10.46 -2.46
C ALA A 35 1.11 10.03 -1.08
N ASP A 36 1.23 10.92 -0.09
CA ASP A 36 0.80 10.62 1.26
C ASP A 36 -0.70 10.40 1.33
N GLY A 37 -1.46 11.21 0.59
CA GLY A 37 -2.91 11.07 0.53
C GLY A 37 -3.34 9.77 -0.10
N LEU A 38 -2.69 9.37 -1.20
CA LEU A 38 -2.97 8.09 -1.85
C LEU A 38 -2.67 6.94 -0.90
N LEU A 39 -1.55 7.02 -0.20
CA LEU A 39 -1.17 5.99 0.76
C LEU A 39 -2.20 5.91 1.90
N ALA A 40 -2.60 7.04 2.44
CA ALA A 40 -3.60 7.06 3.51
C ALA A 40 -4.91 6.44 3.05
N GLY A 41 -5.35 6.78 1.84
CA GLY A 41 -6.57 6.20 1.27
C GLY A 41 -6.44 4.70 1.07
N ALA A 42 -5.30 4.26 0.58
CA ALA A 42 -5.05 2.82 0.37
C ALA A 42 -5.05 2.08 1.70
N VAL A 43 -4.43 2.65 2.74
CA VAL A 43 -4.42 2.04 4.07
C VAL A 43 -5.84 1.92 4.61
N GLN A 44 -6.63 2.98 4.46
CA GLN A 44 -8.01 2.95 4.93
C GLN A 44 -8.82 1.87 4.23
N TYR A 45 -8.69 1.77 2.91
CA TYR A 45 -9.40 0.76 2.15
C TYR A 45 -8.95 -0.64 2.53
N TRP A 46 -7.63 -0.81 2.70
CA TRP A 46 -7.07 -2.10 3.10
C TRP A 46 -7.63 -2.55 4.44
N LEU A 47 -7.64 -1.65 5.43
CA LEU A 47 -8.19 -1.95 6.75
C LEU A 47 -9.67 -2.26 6.68
N TYR A 48 -10.41 -1.56 5.81
CA TYR A 48 -11.82 -1.83 5.59
C TYR A 48 -12.04 -3.28 5.13
N THR A 49 -11.16 -3.79 4.27
CA THR A 49 -11.29 -5.17 3.76
C THR A 49 -10.81 -6.21 4.76
N ARG A 50 -10.10 -5.82 5.82
CA ARG A 50 -9.51 -6.75 6.81
C ARG A 50 -10.28 -6.74 8.11
N GLN A 51 -11.61 -6.77 8.03
CA GLN A 51 -12.43 -6.84 9.24
C GLN A 51 -12.68 -8.30 9.57
N PRO A 52 -12.41 -8.73 10.80
CA PRO A 52 -12.64 -10.13 11.19
C PRO A 52 -14.12 -10.46 11.23
N CYS A 53 -14.44 -11.74 11.06
CA CYS A 53 -15.84 -12.18 10.98
C CYS A 53 -16.55 -12.21 12.34
N GLY A 54 -15.81 -12.01 13.42
CA GLY A 54 -16.39 -12.03 14.75
C GLY A 54 -16.43 -13.38 15.44
N ASP A 55 -16.12 -14.45 14.70
CA ASP A 55 -16.04 -15.80 15.27
C ASP A 55 -14.67 -16.00 15.90
N PRO A 56 -14.57 -16.18 17.23
CA PRO A 56 -13.26 -16.33 17.88
C PRO A 56 -12.53 -17.61 17.49
N LEU A 57 -13.24 -18.57 16.87
CA LEU A 57 -12.64 -19.81 16.44
C LEU A 57 -12.23 -19.81 14.97
N CYS A 58 -12.42 -18.70 14.28
CA CYS A 58 -12.08 -18.61 12.86
C CYS A 58 -10.57 -18.47 12.70
N GLU A 59 -9.94 -19.49 12.14
CA GLU A 59 -8.49 -19.51 11.94
C GLU A 59 -8.08 -18.53 10.84
N ASP A 60 -8.92 -18.35 9.85
CA ASP A 60 -8.63 -17.42 8.74
C ASP A 60 -8.56 -15.98 9.22
N CYS A 61 -9.35 -15.63 10.23
CA CYS A 61 -9.37 -14.27 10.76
C CYS A 61 -8.33 -14.05 11.86
N LEU A 62 -7.68 -15.12 12.33
CA LEU A 62 -6.78 -15.02 13.46
C LEU A 62 -5.69 -13.95 13.29
N PRO A 63 -5.00 -13.88 12.13
CA PRO A 63 -3.95 -12.87 11.96
C PRO A 63 -4.45 -11.44 11.97
N ILE A 64 -5.74 -11.23 11.68
CA ILE A 64 -6.32 -9.88 11.59
C ILE A 64 -7.35 -9.62 12.69
N SER A 65 -7.37 -10.47 13.72
CA SER A 65 -8.39 -10.36 14.78
C SER A 65 -8.13 -9.19 15.73
N THR A 66 -6.92 -8.67 15.77
CA THR A 66 -6.56 -7.54 16.61
C THR A 66 -6.03 -6.39 15.76
N ALA A 67 -6.08 -5.19 16.31
CA ALA A 67 -5.53 -4.02 15.65
C ALA A 67 -4.03 -4.20 15.40
N GLU A 68 -3.31 -4.75 16.36
CA GLU A 68 -1.88 -4.98 16.20
C GLU A 68 -1.59 -6.02 15.14
N GLY A 69 -2.40 -7.07 15.06
CA GLY A 69 -2.24 -8.08 14.03
C GLY A 69 -2.47 -7.51 12.65
N ARG A 70 -3.49 -6.68 12.50
CA ARG A 70 -3.77 -6.01 11.24
C ARG A 70 -2.61 -5.10 10.83
N LEU A 71 -2.10 -4.33 11.79
CA LEU A 71 -0.97 -3.43 11.53
C LEU A 71 0.28 -4.21 11.11
N GLU A 72 0.56 -5.31 11.78
CA GLU A 72 1.71 -6.12 11.44
C GLU A 72 1.61 -6.69 10.02
N GLN A 73 0.44 -7.17 9.65
CA GLN A 73 0.21 -7.65 8.29
C GLN A 73 0.42 -6.54 7.27
N LEU A 74 -0.10 -5.36 7.58
CA LEU A 74 0.05 -4.20 6.70
C LEU A 74 1.52 -3.81 6.55
N ARG A 75 2.27 -3.79 7.65
CA ARG A 75 3.70 -3.48 7.62
C ARG A 75 4.46 -4.44 6.73
N GLN A 76 4.15 -5.71 6.83
CA GLN A 76 4.81 -6.73 6.04
C GLN A 76 4.54 -6.53 4.54
N LEU A 77 3.30 -6.26 4.19
CA LEU A 77 2.94 -6.01 2.79
C LEU A 77 3.61 -4.75 2.26
N VAL A 78 3.61 -3.68 3.04
CA VAL A 78 4.25 -2.43 2.62
C VAL A 78 5.74 -2.67 2.39
N ARG A 79 6.38 -3.44 3.26
CA ARG A 79 7.79 -3.78 3.10
C ARG A 79 8.01 -4.55 1.79
N GLU A 80 7.21 -5.58 1.54
CA GLU A 80 7.34 -6.37 0.33
C GLU A 80 7.15 -5.53 -0.92
N PHE A 81 6.09 -4.71 -0.95
CA PHE A 81 5.83 -3.86 -2.10
C PHE A 81 6.94 -2.83 -2.30
N SER A 82 7.49 -2.31 -1.20
CA SER A 82 8.59 -1.36 -1.29
C SER A 82 9.82 -2.00 -1.91
N GLU A 83 10.17 -3.20 -1.44
CA GLU A 83 11.35 -3.91 -1.93
C GLU A 83 11.23 -4.29 -3.40
N GLU A 84 10.02 -4.51 -3.86
CA GLU A 84 9.78 -4.87 -5.26
C GLU A 84 9.70 -3.66 -6.19
N SER A 85 9.58 -2.46 -5.64
CA SER A 85 9.42 -1.26 -6.45
C SER A 85 10.74 -0.85 -7.10
N GLN A 86 10.66 -0.44 -8.36
CA GLN A 86 11.83 0.09 -9.07
C GLN A 86 12.35 1.38 -8.45
N TYR A 87 11.55 2.02 -7.60
CA TYR A 87 11.93 3.28 -6.95
C TYR A 87 12.44 3.08 -5.53
N PHE A 88 12.55 1.84 -5.06
CA PHE A 88 12.97 1.56 -3.69
C PHE A 88 14.41 2.04 -3.44
N HIS A 89 15.31 1.70 -4.35
CA HIS A 89 16.70 2.11 -4.26
C HIS A 89 16.95 3.34 -5.14
N THR A 90 17.78 4.24 -4.63
CA THR A 90 18.22 5.40 -5.39
C THR A 90 19.73 5.34 -5.58
N PRO A 91 20.28 6.09 -6.54
CA PRO A 91 21.76 6.07 -6.75
C PRO A 91 22.56 6.46 -5.52
N THR A 92 21.97 7.25 -4.61
CA THR A 92 22.68 7.70 -3.42
C THR A 92 22.66 6.68 -2.28
N ASP A 93 21.79 5.68 -2.33
CA ASP A 93 21.69 4.67 -1.28
C ASP A 93 23.01 3.94 -1.06
N ALA A 94 23.70 3.62 -2.13
CA ALA A 94 24.96 2.90 -2.04
C ALA A 94 26.04 3.70 -1.31
N ASN A 95 26.03 5.01 -1.46
CA ASN A 95 26.98 5.88 -0.77
C ASN A 95 26.66 6.00 0.70
N VAL A 96 25.38 6.10 1.03
CA VAL A 96 24.94 6.18 2.41
C VAL A 96 25.30 4.91 3.18
N GLY A 97 25.13 3.77 2.55
CA GLY A 97 25.43 2.49 3.17
C GLY A 97 26.88 2.24 3.44
N ARG A 98 27.77 3.07 2.91
CA ARG A 98 29.21 2.91 3.07
C ARG A 98 29.83 3.85 4.08
N ALA A 99 29.05 4.71 4.60
CA ALA A 99 29.55 5.72 5.54
C ALA A 99 30.14 5.13 6.81
#